data_774d8f17ac53581c50ab9d2ce3580c93
#
_entry.id   774d8f17ac53581c50ab9d2ce3580c93
#
_cell.length_a   1.000
_cell.length_b   1.000
_cell.length_c   1.000
_cell.angle_alpha   90.00
_cell.angle_beta   90.00
_cell.angle_gamma   90.00
#
_symmetry.space_group_name_H-M   'P 1'
#
loop_
_entity.id
_entity.type
_entity.pdbx_description
1 polymer ?
#
loop_
_entity_poly.entity_id
_entity_poly.type
_entity_poly.pdbx_seq_one_letter_code
_entity_poly.pdbx_strand_id
1 'polypeptide(L)'
;MTRPTVSPFLEPGLRTKPRSLAILQLSRDNLLPIYLQEASGEHDGYAEGAVVNTRYGSFPHSTMLNVPWGSQIRASKVDTGSRGRKRKRGPKDDASRDDAEENQPETADNNDTEATGVKQAVADDSGFIHVLPPTPELWTQSLPHRTQVVYTPDYSYILHRIRARPGSTIIEAGAGSGSFTHASVRAVYNGYPSSAEDRKGKVFSFEYHEERYHKMKKELTDHNLDGLVHLTHRDVYNGGFLIDGKSPEADAIFLDLPKPWEALPHLSRRKPQTQAKEGEDTAAEWVSPLNPKKAVHICTFSPCIEQVTRTVSAMRRLGWVDIDMVEIANRKLHTIRDRVGLHYQTDRGVNVSPHDVEEALERLAEIEERVREQAARPRGAGEDGAEDADTVMKNGDDAAKKDNDKTSAEQPPFQTPWVDGRLITKGEPEIKTHTSYLVFAVLPREWTEEDEAAAFAKHPCGKEKAVVGSIDKQTRKKERREQLQKIGDRKARRKERAEKIAEAVE
;
A
#
# COMPACT_ATOMS: atom_id res chain seq x y z
N MET A 1 16.00 26.07 -11.30
CA MET A 1 16.48 24.78 -10.80
C MET A 1 15.69 23.71 -11.53
N THR A 2 16.32 22.85 -12.32
CA THR A 2 15.68 21.81 -13.11
C THR A 2 15.16 20.71 -12.19
N ARG A 3 13.85 20.39 -12.28
CA ARG A 3 13.26 19.22 -11.61
C ARG A 3 13.98 17.95 -12.11
N PRO A 4 14.14 16.94 -11.25
CA PRO A 4 14.62 15.65 -11.72
C PRO A 4 13.67 15.14 -12.82
N THR A 5 14.23 14.71 -13.93
CA THR A 5 13.47 14.25 -15.10
C THR A 5 12.87 12.85 -14.93
N VAL A 6 13.19 12.19 -13.82
CA VAL A 6 12.88 10.76 -13.55
C VAL A 6 12.12 10.62 -12.24
N SER A 7 11.09 9.80 -12.24
CA SER A 7 10.30 9.52 -11.04
C SER A 7 11.06 8.64 -10.04
N PRO A 8 11.12 9.02 -8.77
CA PRO A 8 11.74 8.19 -7.75
C PRO A 8 10.98 6.87 -7.49
N PHE A 9 9.70 6.78 -7.88
CA PHE A 9 8.91 5.55 -7.79
C PHE A 9 9.27 4.51 -8.86
N LEU A 10 9.78 4.97 -9.99
CA LEU A 10 10.09 4.12 -11.15
C LEU A 10 11.59 3.85 -11.25
N GLU A 11 12.38 4.88 -11.01
CA GLU A 11 13.84 4.83 -11.11
C GLU A 11 14.49 5.56 -9.92
N PRO A 12 14.45 4.98 -8.72
CA PRO A 12 14.98 5.61 -7.51
C PRO A 12 16.51 5.80 -7.54
N GLY A 13 17.21 5.10 -8.46
CA GLY A 13 18.66 5.04 -8.48
C GLY A 13 19.22 4.19 -7.34
N LEU A 14 20.55 4.23 -7.15
CA LEU A 14 21.23 3.42 -6.13
C LEU A 14 21.32 4.11 -4.76
N ARG A 15 21.22 5.42 -4.73
CA ARG A 15 21.43 6.25 -3.52
C ARG A 15 20.37 7.32 -3.41
N THR A 16 20.13 7.75 -2.19
CA THR A 16 19.28 8.90 -1.87
C THR A 16 19.83 10.17 -2.50
N LYS A 17 18.93 11.06 -2.90
CA LYS A 17 19.26 12.36 -3.51
C LYS A 17 18.54 13.48 -2.75
N PRO A 18 19.10 14.69 -2.73
CA PRO A 18 18.41 15.83 -2.20
C PRO A 18 17.10 16.10 -2.98
N ARG A 19 16.10 16.61 -2.29
CA ARG A 19 14.73 16.88 -2.80
C ARG A 19 14.00 15.66 -3.36
N SER A 20 14.51 14.45 -3.13
CA SER A 20 13.81 13.22 -3.47
C SER A 20 12.97 12.74 -2.30
N LEU A 21 11.86 12.07 -2.62
CA LEU A 21 11.04 11.37 -1.65
C LEU A 21 11.81 10.15 -1.14
N ALA A 22 11.82 9.94 0.17
CA ALA A 22 12.32 8.75 0.83
C ALA A 22 11.28 8.25 1.83
N ILE A 23 11.25 6.96 2.08
CA ILE A 23 10.39 6.35 3.08
C ILE A 23 11.25 5.90 4.26
N LEU A 24 11.03 6.49 5.43
CA LEU A 24 11.70 6.08 6.65
C LEU A 24 10.92 4.93 7.30
N GLN A 25 11.58 3.82 7.49
CA GLN A 25 11.01 2.71 8.26
C GLN A 25 11.47 2.86 9.72
N LEU A 26 10.52 3.22 10.58
CA LEU A 26 10.74 3.43 12.01
C LEU A 26 10.67 2.11 12.79
N SER A 27 9.70 1.28 12.42
CA SER A 27 9.52 -0.07 12.94
C SER A 27 8.66 -0.87 11.94
N ARG A 28 8.36 -2.12 12.26
CA ARG A 28 7.44 -2.91 11.45
C ARG A 28 6.11 -2.17 11.29
N ASP A 29 5.63 -2.05 10.06
CA ASP A 29 4.37 -1.40 9.66
C ASP A 29 4.26 0.10 10.06
N ASN A 30 5.38 0.74 10.47
CA ASN A 30 5.43 2.16 10.79
C ASN A 30 6.39 2.88 9.84
N LEU A 31 5.83 3.55 8.85
CA LEU A 31 6.52 4.21 7.76
C LEU A 31 6.24 5.72 7.79
N LEU A 32 7.25 6.51 7.50
CA LEU A 32 7.15 7.97 7.43
C LEU A 32 7.71 8.45 6.08
N PRO A 33 6.90 9.00 5.18
CA PRO A 33 7.38 9.59 3.94
C PRO A 33 7.95 10.98 4.21
N ILE A 34 9.14 11.24 3.70
CA ILE A 34 9.80 12.55 3.80
C ILE A 34 10.45 12.96 2.49
N TYR A 35 10.50 14.26 2.24
CA TYR A 35 11.35 14.83 1.19
C TYR A 35 12.68 15.24 1.80
N LEU A 36 13.77 14.65 1.32
CA LEU A 36 15.12 14.94 1.82
C LEU A 36 15.51 16.38 1.45
N GLN A 37 15.86 17.18 2.45
CA GLN A 37 16.27 18.56 2.25
C GLN A 37 17.79 18.64 2.21
N GLU A 38 18.32 19.50 1.34
CA GLU A 38 19.73 19.91 1.43
C GLU A 38 19.91 20.74 2.70
N ALA A 39 21.07 20.61 3.31
CA ALA A 39 21.45 21.48 4.41
C ALA A 39 21.53 22.91 3.88
N SER A 40 20.48 23.70 4.07
CA SER A 40 20.49 25.13 3.82
C SER A 40 20.89 25.82 5.13
N GLY A 41 21.67 26.89 5.03
CA GLY A 41 22.07 27.69 6.20
C GLY A 41 20.92 28.46 6.86
N GLU A 42 19.67 28.27 6.42
CA GLU A 42 18.45 28.76 7.06
C GLU A 42 18.02 27.70 8.09
N HIS A 43 18.12 28.07 9.34
CA HIS A 43 17.92 27.20 10.49
C HIS A 43 16.45 26.87 10.72
N ASP A 44 16.07 25.62 10.51
CA ASP A 44 14.82 25.03 11.00
C ASP A 44 14.86 24.76 12.54
N GLY A 45 15.50 25.68 13.29
CA GLY A 45 15.65 25.57 14.73
C GLY A 45 16.75 24.61 15.21
N TYR A 46 17.45 23.95 14.32
CA TYR A 46 18.56 23.04 14.61
C TYR A 46 19.84 23.47 13.89
N ALA A 47 20.97 23.33 14.56
CA ALA A 47 22.26 23.67 13.96
C ALA A 47 22.68 22.71 12.81
N GLU A 48 22.13 21.52 12.79
CA GLU A 48 22.32 20.48 11.79
C GLU A 48 21.39 20.60 10.57
N GLY A 49 20.55 21.64 10.49
CA GLY A 49 19.54 21.86 9.45
C GLY A 49 18.22 21.11 9.76
N ALA A 50 17.51 20.70 8.71
CA ALA A 50 16.26 19.96 8.85
C ALA A 50 16.46 18.63 9.58
N VAL A 51 15.64 18.34 10.58
CA VAL A 51 15.73 17.17 11.44
C VAL A 51 14.36 16.48 11.56
N VAL A 52 14.35 15.17 11.40
CA VAL A 52 13.15 14.34 11.70
C VAL A 52 13.26 13.84 13.14
N ASN A 53 12.34 14.26 13.98
CA ASN A 53 12.26 13.80 15.36
C ASN A 53 11.26 12.64 15.47
N THR A 54 11.69 11.54 16.05
CA THR A 54 10.89 10.33 16.25
C THR A 54 11.06 9.81 17.66
N ARG A 55 10.25 8.84 18.07
CA ARG A 55 10.44 8.12 19.34
C ARG A 55 11.76 7.32 19.42
N TYR A 56 12.46 7.16 18.30
CA TYR A 56 13.74 6.44 18.20
C TYR A 56 14.94 7.39 18.19
N GLY A 57 14.72 8.69 18.29
CA GLY A 57 15.75 9.71 18.28
C GLY A 57 15.54 10.74 17.17
N SER A 58 16.53 11.61 17.01
CA SER A 58 16.55 12.69 16.04
C SER A 58 17.45 12.33 14.86
N PHE A 59 16.95 12.56 13.65
CA PHE A 59 17.62 12.17 12.40
C PHE A 59 17.75 13.38 11.47
N PRO A 60 18.91 14.04 11.44
CA PRO A 60 19.17 15.13 10.51
C PRO A 60 19.13 14.64 9.06
N HIS A 61 18.55 15.43 8.16
CA HIS A 61 18.47 15.07 6.74
C HIS A 61 19.85 14.87 6.11
N SER A 62 20.86 15.61 6.59
CA SER A 62 22.26 15.47 6.15
C SER A 62 22.82 14.05 6.30
N THR A 63 22.38 13.30 7.33
CA THR A 63 22.81 11.90 7.57
C THR A 63 22.17 10.90 6.61
N MET A 64 21.09 11.31 5.94
CA MET A 64 20.30 10.50 5.03
C MET A 64 20.58 10.80 3.56
N LEU A 65 21.42 11.80 3.24
CA LEU A 65 21.79 12.16 1.87
C LEU A 65 22.94 11.31 1.35
N ASN A 66 22.88 10.96 0.08
CA ASN A 66 23.88 10.18 -0.64
C ASN A 66 24.23 8.83 0.01
N VAL A 67 23.26 8.22 0.70
CA VAL A 67 23.40 6.88 1.27
C VAL A 67 22.73 5.84 0.35
N PRO A 68 23.19 4.59 0.30
CA PRO A 68 22.52 3.52 -0.40
C PRO A 68 21.11 3.29 0.17
N TRP A 69 20.15 2.95 -0.68
CA TRP A 69 18.83 2.54 -0.21
C TRP A 69 18.92 1.29 0.67
N GLY A 70 18.12 1.25 1.73
CA GLY A 70 18.18 0.19 2.75
C GLY A 70 19.18 0.45 3.87
N SER A 71 19.91 1.58 3.83
CA SER A 71 20.88 1.93 4.88
C SER A 71 20.19 2.12 6.22
N GLN A 72 20.85 1.65 7.27
CA GLN A 72 20.51 1.94 8.65
C GLN A 72 21.17 3.26 9.07
N ILE A 73 20.36 4.21 9.50
CA ILE A 73 20.81 5.52 9.97
C ILE A 73 20.65 5.55 11.49
N ARG A 74 21.72 5.89 12.19
CA ARG A 74 21.70 6.07 13.64
C ARG A 74 21.14 7.44 14.00
N ALA A 75 20.48 7.52 15.14
CA ALA A 75 20.08 8.79 15.70
C ALA A 75 21.30 9.69 15.97
N SER A 76 21.08 10.98 15.96
CA SER A 76 22.13 11.98 16.19
C SER A 76 21.79 12.86 17.40
N LYS A 77 22.82 13.28 18.12
CA LYS A 77 22.71 14.35 19.11
C LYS A 77 22.48 15.65 18.35
N VAL A 78 21.32 16.26 18.54
CA VAL A 78 20.91 17.45 17.81
C VAL A 78 21.01 18.66 18.72
N ASP A 79 21.66 19.71 18.24
CA ASP A 79 21.73 20.96 18.94
C ASP A 79 20.56 21.88 18.58
N THR A 80 19.64 22.07 19.49
CA THR A 80 18.45 22.92 19.28
C THR A 80 18.77 24.41 19.13
N GLY A 81 20.04 24.78 19.04
CA GLY A 81 20.46 26.20 18.92
C GLY A 81 20.10 27.06 20.14
N SER A 82 19.32 26.56 21.07
CA SER A 82 19.10 27.16 22.37
C SER A 82 20.33 26.90 23.24
N ARG A 83 21.45 27.54 22.92
CA ARG A 83 22.49 27.78 23.92
C ARG A 83 21.77 28.37 25.09
N GLY A 84 21.66 27.57 26.13
CA GLY A 84 20.98 27.98 27.34
C GLY A 84 21.39 29.40 27.65
N ARG A 85 20.43 30.30 27.68
CA ARG A 85 20.55 31.53 28.45
C ARG A 85 20.94 31.05 29.84
N LYS A 86 22.25 30.94 30.08
CA LYS A 86 22.78 30.95 31.46
C LYS A 86 22.05 32.13 32.11
N ARG A 87 21.01 31.84 32.89
CA ARG A 87 20.45 32.82 33.80
C ARG A 87 21.64 33.36 34.57
N LYS A 88 22.06 34.57 34.22
CA LYS A 88 22.93 35.35 35.07
C LYS A 88 22.21 35.40 36.43
N ARG A 89 22.64 34.55 37.36
CA ARG A 89 22.35 34.76 38.75
C ARG A 89 22.96 36.12 39.05
N GLY A 90 22.14 37.09 39.42
CA GLY A 90 22.58 38.39 39.90
C GLY A 90 23.56 38.24 41.04
N PRO A 91 24.45 39.23 41.25
CA PRO A 91 25.45 39.21 42.26
C PRO A 91 24.81 39.14 43.62
N LYS A 92 25.10 38.13 44.45
CA LYS A 92 24.99 38.24 45.89
C LYS A 92 26.30 38.80 46.35
N ASP A 93 26.24 39.98 46.94
CA ASP A 93 27.26 40.57 47.78
C ASP A 93 27.68 39.55 48.84
N ASP A 94 28.95 39.23 48.89
CA ASP A 94 29.69 39.34 50.16
C ASP A 94 31.22 39.24 49.94
N ALA A 95 31.84 40.09 50.73
CA ALA A 95 33.26 40.41 50.70
C ALA A 95 34.16 39.29 51.25
N SER A 96 35.35 39.28 50.81
CA SER A 96 36.66 39.37 51.47
C SER A 96 37.71 38.31 51.07
N ARG A 97 38.83 38.91 50.73
CA ARG A 97 40.27 38.53 50.98
C ARG A 97 40.98 37.54 50.04
N ASP A 98 41.85 38.18 49.30
CA ASP A 98 43.35 38.00 49.22
C ASP A 98 43.86 36.57 49.04
N ASP A 99 44.49 36.31 47.90
CA ASP A 99 45.96 36.34 47.71
C ASP A 99 46.28 35.91 46.24
N ALA A 100 47.40 36.53 45.85
CA ALA A 100 48.03 36.43 44.53
C ALA A 100 48.60 35.04 44.21
N GLU A 101 48.62 34.69 42.91
CA GLU A 101 49.87 34.33 42.24
C GLU A 101 49.63 34.20 40.70
N GLU A 102 50.61 34.75 40.02
CA GLU A 102 50.88 34.81 38.60
C GLU A 102 50.79 33.45 37.91
N ASN A 103 50.21 33.39 36.68
CA ASN A 103 51.00 32.98 35.50
C ASN A 103 50.24 33.11 34.19
N GLN A 104 50.87 33.86 33.35
CA GLN A 104 51.00 33.91 31.91
C GLN A 104 49.77 33.65 30.98
N PRO A 105 49.59 34.49 29.93
CA PRO A 105 48.54 34.40 28.96
C PRO A 105 48.88 33.44 27.82
N GLU A 106 48.09 32.41 27.65
CA GLU A 106 48.05 31.72 26.36
C GLU A 106 47.14 32.48 25.41
N THR A 107 47.73 32.79 24.30
CA THR A 107 47.16 33.53 23.16
C THR A 107 45.86 32.91 22.66
N ALA A 108 44.76 33.62 22.86
CA ALA A 108 43.53 33.36 22.19
C ALA A 108 43.64 33.87 20.75
N ASP A 109 43.79 32.97 19.81
CA ASP A 109 43.58 33.24 18.40
C ASP A 109 42.05 33.44 18.17
N ASN A 110 41.67 34.70 18.19
CA ASN A 110 40.35 35.11 17.69
C ASN A 110 40.40 35.08 16.15
N ASN A 111 40.00 33.95 15.59
CA ASN A 111 39.54 33.89 14.22
C ASN A 111 38.01 33.67 14.24
N ASP A 112 37.28 34.75 14.50
CA ASP A 112 35.86 34.85 14.14
C ASP A 112 35.74 34.99 12.63
N THR A 113 35.91 33.89 11.95
CA THR A 113 35.35 33.71 10.62
C THR A 113 33.93 33.12 10.83
N GLU A 114 32.93 33.93 10.56
CA GLU A 114 31.53 33.51 10.42
C GLU A 114 31.45 32.36 9.40
N ALA A 115 31.61 31.13 9.87
CA ALA A 115 31.32 29.95 9.10
C ALA A 115 29.80 29.76 9.16
N THR A 116 29.10 30.28 8.17
CA THR A 116 27.70 29.93 7.82
C THR A 116 27.58 28.47 7.36
N GLY A 117 28.18 27.55 8.09
CA GLY A 117 28.22 26.13 7.81
C GLY A 117 27.27 25.38 8.74
N VAL A 118 26.41 24.54 8.15
CA VAL A 118 25.59 23.57 8.88
C VAL A 118 26.53 22.67 9.71
N LYS A 119 26.22 22.52 11.03
CA LYS A 119 27.01 21.68 11.94
C LYS A 119 26.91 20.23 11.52
N GLN A 120 28.04 19.52 11.55
CA GLN A 120 28.05 18.10 11.25
C GLN A 120 27.33 17.32 12.36
N ALA A 121 26.41 16.41 11.98
CA ALA A 121 25.67 15.58 12.90
C ALA A 121 26.59 14.58 13.63
N VAL A 122 26.45 14.47 14.95
CA VAL A 122 27.18 13.53 15.79
C VAL A 122 26.26 12.37 16.16
N ALA A 123 26.67 11.13 15.89
CA ALA A 123 25.90 9.94 16.21
C ALA A 123 25.60 9.82 17.71
N ASP A 124 24.37 9.40 18.02
CA ASP A 124 23.92 9.05 19.37
C ASP A 124 23.67 7.54 19.48
N ASP A 125 23.67 7.02 20.69
CA ASP A 125 23.45 5.60 20.96
C ASP A 125 21.95 5.24 21.10
N SER A 126 21.05 6.22 20.88
CA SER A 126 19.64 6.11 21.25
C SER A 126 18.78 5.27 20.32
N GLY A 127 19.09 5.16 19.03
CA GLY A 127 18.23 4.40 18.12
C GLY A 127 18.65 4.47 16.66
N PHE A 128 17.86 3.83 15.80
CA PHE A 128 18.10 3.81 14.36
C PHE A 128 16.80 3.70 13.55
N ILE A 129 16.88 4.06 12.30
CA ILE A 129 15.83 3.91 11.27
C ILE A 129 16.46 3.36 10.00
N HIS A 130 15.62 2.85 9.08
CA HIS A 130 16.08 2.50 7.73
C HIS A 130 15.50 3.48 6.71
N VAL A 131 16.30 3.83 5.70
CA VAL A 131 15.89 4.71 4.60
C VAL A 131 15.63 3.86 3.37
N LEU A 132 14.37 3.83 2.92
CA LEU A 132 13.89 3.00 1.83
C LEU A 132 13.53 3.84 0.61
N PRO A 133 13.66 3.29 -0.62
CA PRO A 133 13.18 3.97 -1.81
C PRO A 133 11.65 4.05 -1.80
N PRO A 134 11.05 5.10 -2.39
CA PRO A 134 9.61 5.15 -2.53
C PRO A 134 9.15 4.10 -3.53
N THR A 135 8.26 3.23 -3.09
CA THR A 135 7.54 2.28 -3.93
C THR A 135 6.04 2.46 -3.74
N PRO A 136 5.18 2.08 -4.70
CA PRO A 136 3.74 2.18 -4.51
C PRO A 136 3.23 1.47 -3.25
N GLU A 137 3.84 0.34 -2.87
CA GLU A 137 3.48 -0.40 -1.65
C GLU A 137 3.80 0.38 -0.38
N LEU A 138 5.03 0.88 -0.27
CA LEU A 138 5.47 1.66 0.89
C LEU A 138 4.72 2.98 0.97
N TRP A 139 4.47 3.62 -0.19
CA TRP A 139 3.65 4.82 -0.29
C TRP A 139 2.23 4.61 0.22
N THR A 140 1.56 3.55 -0.27
CA THR A 140 0.20 3.19 0.16
C THR A 140 0.12 2.96 1.67
N GLN A 141 1.12 2.30 2.26
CA GLN A 141 1.17 2.05 3.71
C GLN A 141 1.52 3.30 4.52
N SER A 142 2.22 4.26 3.93
CA SER A 142 2.64 5.50 4.60
C SER A 142 1.67 6.65 4.43
N LEU A 143 0.61 6.49 3.62
CA LEU A 143 -0.39 7.52 3.42
C LEU A 143 -1.06 7.87 4.76
N PRO A 144 -1.13 9.14 5.15
CA PRO A 144 -1.94 9.56 6.28
C PRO A 144 -3.39 9.17 6.01
N HIS A 145 -4.16 8.82 7.05
CA HIS A 145 -5.54 8.37 6.95
C HIS A 145 -6.34 9.26 5.99
N ARG A 146 -6.61 8.73 4.81
CA ARG A 146 -7.49 9.29 3.80
C ARG A 146 -8.62 8.31 3.60
N THR A 147 -9.79 8.85 3.38
CA THR A 147 -10.96 8.07 3.02
C THR A 147 -10.65 7.25 1.78
N GLN A 148 -10.80 5.94 1.89
CA GLN A 148 -10.76 4.98 0.80
C GLN A 148 -9.42 4.84 0.08
N VAL A 149 -8.66 3.84 0.51
CA VAL A 149 -7.38 3.46 -0.09
C VAL A 149 -7.52 2.05 -0.64
N VAL A 150 -7.17 1.84 -1.90
CA VAL A 150 -7.00 0.49 -2.44
C VAL A 150 -5.67 -0.05 -1.93
N TYR A 151 -5.73 -1.10 -1.12
CA TYR A 151 -4.55 -1.65 -0.46
C TYR A 151 -3.72 -2.57 -1.35
N THR A 152 -2.46 -2.77 -0.97
CA THR A 152 -1.50 -3.56 -1.73
C THR A 152 -1.98 -4.95 -2.14
N PRO A 153 -2.63 -5.76 -1.29
CA PRO A 153 -3.15 -7.07 -1.70
C PRO A 153 -4.17 -6.96 -2.82
N ASP A 154 -5.09 -5.98 -2.73
CA ASP A 154 -6.15 -5.77 -3.71
C ASP A 154 -5.56 -5.33 -5.05
N TYR A 155 -4.79 -4.24 -5.09
CA TYR A 155 -4.30 -3.73 -6.35
C TYR A 155 -3.26 -4.65 -7.02
N SER A 156 -2.48 -5.42 -6.26
CA SER A 156 -1.56 -6.40 -6.83
C SER A 156 -2.31 -7.49 -7.59
N TYR A 157 -3.40 -7.99 -7.02
CA TYR A 157 -4.27 -8.96 -7.65
C TYR A 157 -5.03 -8.36 -8.83
N ILE A 158 -5.57 -7.15 -8.67
CA ILE A 158 -6.28 -6.43 -9.73
C ILE A 158 -5.39 -6.25 -10.95
N LEU A 159 -4.19 -5.67 -10.79
CA LEU A 159 -3.25 -5.41 -11.88
C LEU A 159 -2.84 -6.70 -12.62
N HIS A 160 -2.68 -7.80 -11.88
CA HIS A 160 -2.42 -9.10 -12.48
C HIS A 160 -3.62 -9.59 -13.33
N ARG A 161 -4.83 -9.52 -12.77
CA ARG A 161 -6.06 -10.01 -13.41
C ARG A 161 -6.48 -9.18 -14.63
N ILE A 162 -6.33 -7.85 -14.60
CA ILE A 162 -6.59 -6.98 -15.75
C ILE A 162 -5.45 -7.01 -16.78
N ARG A 163 -4.44 -7.86 -16.55
CA ARG A 163 -3.29 -8.06 -17.45
C ARG A 163 -2.50 -6.78 -17.73
N ALA A 164 -2.35 -5.92 -16.71
CA ALA A 164 -1.49 -4.74 -16.80
C ALA A 164 -0.04 -5.18 -17.08
N ARG A 165 0.58 -4.58 -18.09
CA ARG A 165 1.95 -4.89 -18.52
C ARG A 165 2.64 -3.65 -19.08
N PRO A 166 3.98 -3.63 -19.15
CA PRO A 166 4.70 -2.53 -19.77
C PRO A 166 4.16 -2.19 -21.16
N GLY A 167 3.91 -0.90 -21.40
CA GLY A 167 3.33 -0.38 -22.63
C GLY A 167 1.81 -0.45 -22.75
N SER A 168 1.08 -0.97 -21.74
CA SER A 168 -0.39 -0.97 -21.71
C SER A 168 -0.93 0.40 -21.35
N THR A 169 -2.15 0.67 -21.80
CA THR A 169 -2.94 1.83 -21.42
C THR A 169 -4.03 1.41 -20.44
N ILE A 170 -4.11 2.09 -19.29
CA ILE A 170 -5.13 1.83 -18.26
C ILE A 170 -6.05 3.04 -18.13
N ILE A 171 -7.35 2.82 -18.06
CA ILE A 171 -8.33 3.78 -17.55
C ILE A 171 -8.59 3.45 -16.07
N GLU A 172 -8.47 4.47 -15.23
CA GLU A 172 -8.84 4.44 -13.82
C GLU A 172 -9.94 5.47 -13.57
N ALA A 173 -11.01 5.12 -12.87
CA ALA A 173 -11.99 6.07 -12.40
C ALA A 173 -12.22 5.92 -10.90
N GLY A 174 -12.11 7.04 -10.19
CA GLY A 174 -12.01 7.11 -8.76
C GLY A 174 -10.54 7.08 -8.32
N ALA A 175 -9.75 8.10 -8.65
CA ALA A 175 -8.34 8.19 -8.31
C ALA A 175 -8.10 8.14 -6.78
N GLY A 176 -9.03 8.71 -6.01
CA GLY A 176 -9.05 8.62 -4.55
C GLY A 176 -7.77 9.10 -3.89
N SER A 177 -7.06 8.18 -3.24
CA SER A 177 -5.76 8.44 -2.59
C SER A 177 -4.56 8.39 -3.55
N GLY A 178 -4.75 7.96 -4.79
CA GLY A 178 -3.68 7.74 -5.75
C GLY A 178 -2.88 6.45 -5.55
N SER A 179 -3.26 5.58 -4.62
CA SER A 179 -2.56 4.32 -4.37
C SER A 179 -2.59 3.40 -5.59
N PHE A 180 -3.78 3.21 -6.17
CA PHE A 180 -3.93 2.41 -7.39
C PHE A 180 -3.24 3.07 -8.58
N THR A 181 -3.31 4.40 -8.71
CA THR A 181 -2.64 5.15 -9.78
C THR A 181 -1.14 4.91 -9.80
N HIS A 182 -0.45 5.04 -8.64
CA HIS A 182 0.99 4.78 -8.53
C HIS A 182 1.36 3.34 -8.87
N ALA A 183 0.57 2.37 -8.39
CA ALA A 183 0.78 0.96 -8.70
C ALA A 183 0.56 0.67 -10.20
N SER A 184 -0.45 1.28 -10.81
CA SER A 184 -0.78 1.15 -12.24
C SER A 184 0.33 1.71 -13.12
N VAL A 185 0.82 2.92 -12.79
CA VAL A 185 1.95 3.53 -13.52
C VAL A 185 3.15 2.61 -13.52
N ARG A 186 3.53 2.07 -12.37
CA ARG A 186 4.65 1.11 -12.27
C ARG A 186 4.41 -0.14 -13.12
N ALA A 187 3.18 -0.65 -13.13
CA ALA A 187 2.86 -1.86 -13.88
C ALA A 187 2.93 -1.66 -15.40
N VAL A 188 2.57 -0.47 -15.90
CA VAL A 188 2.56 -0.17 -17.33
C VAL A 188 3.81 0.54 -17.83
N TYR A 189 4.67 0.98 -16.92
CA TYR A 189 5.88 1.72 -17.28
C TYR A 189 6.77 0.97 -18.27
N ASN A 190 7.14 1.64 -19.36
CA ASN A 190 8.04 1.14 -20.39
C ASN A 190 8.97 2.25 -20.91
N GLY A 191 9.45 3.09 -19.99
CA GLY A 191 10.24 4.28 -20.27
C GLY A 191 9.39 5.56 -20.35
N TYR A 192 10.06 6.72 -20.36
CA TYR A 192 9.39 8.01 -20.45
C TYR A 192 8.99 8.32 -21.89
N PRO A 193 7.78 8.87 -22.13
CA PRO A 193 7.36 9.25 -23.46
C PRO A 193 8.20 10.43 -23.96
N SER A 194 8.68 10.33 -25.19
CA SER A 194 9.42 11.40 -25.89
C SER A 194 8.47 12.39 -26.56
N SER A 195 7.24 11.98 -26.86
CA SER A 195 6.18 12.81 -27.44
C SER A 195 4.81 12.41 -26.87
N ALA A 196 3.80 13.22 -27.09
CA ALA A 196 2.43 12.94 -26.67
C ALA A 196 1.82 11.70 -27.35
N GLU A 197 2.38 11.31 -28.50
CA GLU A 197 1.93 10.15 -29.28
C GLU A 197 2.65 8.85 -28.92
N ASP A 198 3.70 8.94 -28.09
CA ASP A 198 4.53 7.80 -27.72
C ASP A 198 3.79 6.89 -26.72
N ARG A 199 3.56 5.63 -27.11
CA ARG A 199 2.80 4.64 -26.32
C ARG A 199 3.74 3.78 -25.46
N LYS A 200 4.35 4.40 -24.45
CA LYS A 200 5.24 3.72 -23.49
C LYS A 200 4.56 3.34 -22.19
N GLY A 201 3.25 3.10 -22.23
CA GLY A 201 2.45 2.84 -21.05
C GLY A 201 1.92 4.15 -20.44
N LYS A 202 0.61 4.23 -20.24
CA LYS A 202 -0.06 5.43 -19.74
C LYS A 202 -1.28 5.08 -18.89
N VAL A 203 -1.52 5.89 -17.88
CA VAL A 203 -2.71 5.80 -17.03
C VAL A 203 -3.56 7.05 -17.27
N PHE A 204 -4.82 6.85 -17.66
CA PHE A 204 -5.83 7.89 -17.73
C PHE A 204 -6.70 7.78 -16.49
N SER A 205 -6.49 8.70 -15.54
CA SER A 205 -7.15 8.68 -14.25
C SER A 205 -8.20 9.78 -14.16
N PHE A 206 -9.37 9.45 -13.65
CA PHE A 206 -10.51 10.36 -13.54
C PHE A 206 -10.91 10.51 -12.07
N GLU A 207 -11.05 11.76 -11.62
CA GLU A 207 -11.53 12.10 -10.29
C GLU A 207 -12.66 13.11 -10.38
N TYR A 208 -13.76 12.81 -9.67
CA TYR A 208 -14.93 13.68 -9.62
C TYR A 208 -14.78 14.81 -8.60
N HIS A 209 -14.14 14.52 -7.47
CA HIS A 209 -14.03 15.47 -6.37
C HIS A 209 -12.88 16.45 -6.61
N GLU A 210 -13.20 17.74 -6.71
CA GLU A 210 -12.26 18.80 -7.10
C GLU A 210 -11.04 18.92 -6.16
N GLU A 211 -11.27 18.90 -4.84
CA GLU A 211 -10.18 18.99 -3.86
C GLU A 211 -9.21 17.80 -3.97
N ARG A 212 -9.74 16.58 -4.16
CA ARG A 212 -8.92 15.39 -4.37
C ARG A 212 -8.16 15.45 -5.67
N TYR A 213 -8.79 15.95 -6.73
CA TYR A 213 -8.13 16.19 -8.02
C TYR A 213 -6.92 17.12 -7.87
N HIS A 214 -7.09 18.27 -7.22
CA HIS A 214 -6.00 19.25 -7.06
C HIS A 214 -4.86 18.67 -6.20
N LYS A 215 -5.19 17.96 -5.14
CA LYS A 215 -4.21 17.30 -4.29
C LYS A 215 -3.43 16.22 -5.03
N MET A 216 -4.13 15.35 -5.76
CA MET A 216 -3.55 14.31 -6.58
C MET A 216 -2.66 14.88 -7.69
N LYS A 217 -3.11 15.94 -8.35
CA LYS A 217 -2.33 16.65 -9.38
C LYS A 217 -0.99 17.14 -8.84
N LYS A 218 -1.01 17.74 -7.65
CA LYS A 218 0.21 18.18 -6.97
C LYS A 218 1.14 17.01 -6.66
N GLU A 219 0.58 15.93 -6.10
CA GLU A 219 1.35 14.72 -5.76
C GLU A 219 2.00 14.08 -7.00
N LEU A 220 1.27 13.95 -8.10
CA LEU A 220 1.82 13.42 -9.36
C LEU A 220 2.98 14.27 -9.88
N THR A 221 2.85 15.59 -9.77
CA THR A 221 3.93 16.51 -10.15
C THR A 221 5.14 16.40 -9.22
N ASP A 222 4.92 16.32 -7.90
CA ASP A 222 5.98 16.17 -6.91
C ASP A 222 6.70 14.82 -7.05
N HIS A 223 6.00 13.79 -7.52
CA HIS A 223 6.53 12.46 -7.79
C HIS A 223 7.10 12.27 -9.19
N ASN A 224 7.12 13.31 -10.04
CA ASN A 224 7.57 13.28 -11.44
C ASN A 224 6.87 12.19 -12.27
N LEU A 225 5.56 12.06 -12.10
CA LEU A 225 4.71 11.14 -12.86
C LEU A 225 3.94 11.86 -13.98
N ASP A 226 4.17 13.16 -14.17
CA ASP A 226 3.64 13.94 -15.28
C ASP A 226 4.05 13.28 -16.62
N GLY A 227 3.11 13.20 -17.56
CA GLY A 227 3.33 12.52 -18.83
C GLY A 227 3.03 11.02 -18.83
N LEU A 228 3.16 10.33 -17.69
CA LEU A 228 2.77 8.92 -17.51
C LEU A 228 1.33 8.77 -17.00
N VAL A 229 0.84 9.77 -16.26
CA VAL A 229 -0.55 9.86 -15.80
C VAL A 229 -1.20 11.08 -16.45
N HIS A 230 -2.38 10.84 -17.02
CA HIS A 230 -3.27 11.92 -17.45
C HIS A 230 -4.44 12.00 -16.48
N LEU A 231 -4.35 12.92 -15.53
CA LEU A 231 -5.40 13.11 -14.52
C LEU A 231 -6.43 14.11 -15.03
N THR A 232 -7.71 13.73 -15.02
CA THR A 232 -8.83 14.55 -15.49
C THR A 232 -9.86 14.73 -14.38
N HIS A 233 -10.26 15.98 -14.11
CA HIS A 233 -11.42 16.28 -13.26
C HIS A 233 -12.68 16.11 -14.09
N ARG A 234 -13.48 15.06 -13.79
CA ARG A 234 -14.69 14.76 -14.58
C ARG A 234 -15.63 13.83 -13.83
N ASP A 235 -16.93 14.06 -14.03
CA ASP A 235 -17.98 13.07 -13.77
C ASP A 235 -18.04 12.07 -14.94
N VAL A 236 -17.53 10.87 -14.73
CA VAL A 236 -17.49 9.82 -15.75
C VAL A 236 -18.86 9.23 -16.09
N TYR A 237 -19.86 9.44 -15.24
CA TYR A 237 -21.23 8.98 -15.52
C TYR A 237 -21.87 9.78 -16.66
N ASN A 238 -21.61 11.08 -16.71
CA ASN A 238 -22.14 11.98 -17.73
C ASN A 238 -21.13 12.29 -18.84
N GLY A 239 -19.84 12.44 -18.51
CA GLY A 239 -18.79 12.88 -19.43
C GLY A 239 -18.00 11.76 -20.11
N GLY A 240 -18.16 10.52 -19.66
CA GLY A 240 -17.41 9.36 -20.18
C GLY A 240 -15.90 9.48 -20.05
N PHE A 241 -15.17 8.76 -20.91
CA PHE A 241 -13.71 8.54 -20.77
C PHE A 241 -12.88 9.07 -21.94
N LEU A 242 -13.45 9.82 -22.88
CA LEU A 242 -12.72 10.41 -23.98
C LEU A 242 -11.91 11.61 -23.49
N ILE A 243 -10.72 11.77 -24.02
CA ILE A 243 -9.84 12.93 -23.76
C ILE A 243 -9.90 13.87 -24.97
N ASP A 244 -10.46 15.05 -24.78
CA ASP A 244 -10.66 16.04 -25.86
C ASP A 244 -11.32 15.43 -27.10
N GLY A 245 -12.33 14.57 -26.88
CA GLY A 245 -13.04 13.86 -27.95
C GLY A 245 -12.29 12.67 -28.55
N LYS A 246 -11.06 12.39 -28.12
CA LYS A 246 -10.21 11.30 -28.64
C LYS A 246 -10.22 10.10 -27.71
N SER A 247 -10.12 8.91 -28.30
CA SER A 247 -10.00 7.66 -27.56
C SER A 247 -8.63 7.50 -26.91
N PRO A 248 -8.56 7.16 -25.60
CA PRO A 248 -7.33 6.76 -24.96
C PRO A 248 -6.86 5.36 -25.40
N GLU A 249 -7.69 4.60 -26.11
CA GLU A 249 -7.44 3.21 -26.56
C GLU A 249 -6.97 2.29 -25.42
N ALA A 250 -7.76 2.24 -24.35
CA ALA A 250 -7.41 1.48 -23.15
C ALA A 250 -7.39 -0.02 -23.38
N ASP A 251 -6.36 -0.67 -22.85
CA ASP A 251 -6.19 -2.13 -22.79
C ASP A 251 -6.82 -2.72 -21.52
N ALA A 252 -6.89 -1.93 -20.45
CA ALA A 252 -7.42 -2.33 -19.16
C ALA A 252 -8.15 -1.19 -18.44
N ILE A 253 -9.08 -1.55 -17.55
CA ILE A 253 -9.96 -0.60 -16.86
C ILE A 253 -10.06 -0.98 -15.39
N PHE A 254 -10.01 0.02 -14.52
CA PHE A 254 -10.31 -0.10 -13.12
C PHE A 254 -11.33 0.96 -12.69
N LEU A 255 -12.44 0.53 -12.07
CA LEU A 255 -13.50 1.41 -11.60
C LEU A 255 -13.68 1.25 -10.08
N ASP A 256 -13.26 2.26 -9.32
CA ASP A 256 -13.58 2.43 -7.91
C ASP A 256 -14.65 3.52 -7.75
N LEU A 257 -15.86 3.16 -8.12
CA LEU A 257 -17.00 4.08 -8.24
C LEU A 257 -18.19 3.58 -7.41
N PRO A 258 -18.98 4.49 -6.83
CA PRO A 258 -20.22 4.12 -6.12
C PRO A 258 -21.24 3.38 -7.00
N LYS A 259 -21.26 3.68 -8.30
CA LYS A 259 -22.22 3.14 -9.26
C LYS A 259 -21.53 2.73 -10.57
N PRO A 260 -20.67 1.72 -10.58
CA PRO A 260 -19.92 1.36 -11.79
C PRO A 260 -20.79 1.03 -12.98
N TRP A 261 -22.02 0.53 -12.75
CA TRP A 261 -22.98 0.23 -13.84
C TRP A 261 -23.44 1.46 -14.63
N GLU A 262 -23.34 2.68 -14.08
CA GLU A 262 -23.66 3.93 -14.79
C GLU A 262 -22.51 4.37 -15.70
N ALA A 263 -21.27 4.00 -15.38
CA ALA A 263 -20.10 4.28 -16.20
C ALA A 263 -19.90 3.28 -17.34
N LEU A 264 -20.35 2.03 -17.18
CA LEU A 264 -20.18 0.95 -18.17
C LEU A 264 -20.70 1.26 -19.59
N PRO A 265 -21.83 1.98 -19.80
CA PRO A 265 -22.27 2.35 -21.13
C PRO A 265 -21.23 3.14 -21.93
N HIS A 266 -20.44 3.98 -21.27
CA HIS A 266 -19.35 4.72 -21.90
C HIS A 266 -18.12 3.86 -22.25
N LEU A 267 -18.07 2.63 -21.72
CA LEU A 267 -17.01 1.63 -21.93
C LEU A 267 -17.51 0.52 -22.88
N SER A 268 -18.26 0.89 -23.88
CA SER A 268 -18.77 -0.02 -24.91
C SER A 268 -18.11 0.25 -26.25
N ARG A 269 -18.05 -0.78 -27.11
CA ARG A 269 -17.50 -0.64 -28.46
C ARG A 269 -18.44 0.09 -29.41
N ARG A 270 -19.75 -0.08 -29.22
CA ARG A 270 -20.81 0.54 -30.01
C ARG A 270 -21.70 1.38 -29.11
N LYS A 271 -22.38 2.37 -29.68
CA LYS A 271 -23.34 3.20 -28.92
C LYS A 271 -24.42 2.32 -28.28
N PRO A 272 -24.59 2.37 -26.95
CA PRO A 272 -25.62 1.58 -26.29
C PRO A 272 -27.01 2.04 -26.71
N GLN A 273 -27.90 1.10 -26.98
CA GLN A 273 -29.30 1.41 -27.41
C GLN A 273 -30.09 2.22 -26.36
N THR A 274 -29.73 2.12 -25.09
CA THR A 274 -30.36 2.87 -23.99
C THR A 274 -30.05 4.38 -23.99
N GLN A 275 -29.11 4.85 -24.78
CA GLN A 275 -28.75 6.28 -24.92
C GLN A 275 -29.31 6.91 -26.20
N ALA A 276 -29.97 6.14 -27.07
CA ALA A 276 -30.68 6.67 -28.21
C ALA A 276 -32.00 7.27 -27.73
N LYS A 277 -32.04 8.59 -27.52
CA LYS A 277 -33.30 9.31 -27.42
C LYS A 277 -33.99 9.23 -28.80
N GLU A 278 -35.23 8.75 -28.84
CA GLU A 278 -36.04 8.80 -30.06
C GLU A 278 -36.10 10.25 -30.52
N GLY A 279 -35.50 10.55 -31.67
CA GLY A 279 -35.60 11.86 -32.34
C GLY A 279 -34.31 12.67 -32.45
N GLU A 280 -33.17 12.24 -31.95
CA GLU A 280 -31.90 12.89 -32.24
C GLU A 280 -31.14 12.14 -33.36
N ASP A 281 -31.44 12.52 -34.60
CA ASP A 281 -30.59 12.28 -35.77
C ASP A 281 -29.31 13.15 -35.71
N THR A 282 -28.52 12.97 -34.68
CA THR A 282 -27.15 13.50 -34.69
C THR A 282 -26.23 12.33 -34.97
N ALA A 283 -25.80 12.25 -36.22
CA ALA A 283 -24.77 11.37 -36.75
C ALA A 283 -23.37 11.69 -36.17
N ALA A 284 -23.28 11.90 -34.84
CA ALA A 284 -22.00 11.91 -34.16
C ALA A 284 -21.54 10.46 -34.07
N GLU A 285 -20.50 10.14 -34.82
CA GLU A 285 -19.85 8.84 -34.82
C GLU A 285 -19.46 8.48 -33.39
N TRP A 286 -19.87 7.29 -32.93
CA TRP A 286 -19.53 6.81 -31.60
C TRP A 286 -18.03 6.48 -31.50
N VAL A 287 -17.32 7.19 -30.63
CA VAL A 287 -15.91 6.93 -30.35
C VAL A 287 -15.82 6.12 -29.06
N SER A 288 -15.31 4.90 -29.17
CA SER A 288 -15.05 4.04 -28.02
C SER A 288 -13.73 4.41 -27.34
N PRO A 289 -13.65 4.50 -26.00
CA PRO A 289 -12.38 4.77 -25.30
C PRO A 289 -11.47 3.53 -25.24
N LEU A 290 -11.89 2.42 -25.80
CA LEU A 290 -11.24 1.12 -25.69
C LEU A 290 -10.37 0.81 -26.90
N ASN A 291 -9.33 0.00 -26.68
CA ASN A 291 -8.48 -0.47 -27.77
C ASN A 291 -9.28 -1.38 -28.74
N PRO A 292 -9.46 -0.98 -30.02
CA PRO A 292 -10.28 -1.75 -30.96
C PRO A 292 -9.66 -3.10 -31.35
N LYS A 293 -8.34 -3.18 -31.31
CA LYS A 293 -7.58 -4.34 -31.84
C LYS A 293 -7.39 -5.49 -30.85
N LYS A 294 -7.68 -5.24 -29.55
CA LYS A 294 -7.43 -6.20 -28.48
C LYS A 294 -8.68 -6.44 -27.64
N ALA A 295 -8.71 -7.57 -26.94
CA ALA A 295 -9.63 -7.74 -25.82
C ALA A 295 -9.24 -6.80 -24.67
N VAL A 296 -10.23 -6.23 -24.01
CA VAL A 296 -10.07 -5.29 -22.91
C VAL A 296 -10.54 -5.94 -21.61
N HIS A 297 -9.77 -5.76 -20.54
CA HIS A 297 -10.05 -6.33 -19.24
C HIS A 297 -10.52 -5.25 -18.28
N ILE A 298 -11.52 -5.55 -17.47
CA ILE A 298 -12.05 -4.63 -16.47
C ILE A 298 -12.03 -5.25 -15.08
N CYS A 299 -11.81 -4.41 -14.08
CA CYS A 299 -12.12 -4.70 -12.69
C CYS A 299 -12.99 -3.58 -12.13
N THR A 300 -14.06 -3.91 -11.41
CA THR A 300 -14.81 -2.96 -10.60
C THR A 300 -14.66 -3.31 -9.13
N PHE A 301 -14.48 -2.28 -8.31
CA PHE A 301 -14.32 -2.37 -6.87
C PHE A 301 -15.63 -1.93 -6.20
N SER A 302 -16.30 -2.82 -5.52
CA SER A 302 -17.63 -2.56 -4.95
C SER A 302 -17.75 -3.09 -3.52
N PRO A 303 -18.04 -2.25 -2.52
CA PRO A 303 -18.15 -2.68 -1.13
C PRO A 303 -19.40 -3.53 -0.84
N CYS A 304 -20.46 -3.42 -1.66
CA CYS A 304 -21.75 -4.06 -1.42
C CYS A 304 -22.12 -5.04 -2.53
N ILE A 305 -22.70 -6.18 -2.16
CA ILE A 305 -23.13 -7.23 -3.11
C ILE A 305 -24.25 -6.76 -4.06
N GLU A 306 -25.09 -5.81 -3.63
CA GLU A 306 -26.14 -5.21 -4.47
C GLU A 306 -25.54 -4.40 -5.62
N GLN A 307 -24.41 -3.72 -5.38
CA GLN A 307 -23.67 -3.00 -6.42
C GLN A 307 -23.10 -4.01 -7.43
N VAL A 308 -22.56 -5.13 -6.96
CA VAL A 308 -22.06 -6.21 -7.80
C VAL A 308 -23.16 -6.76 -8.70
N THR A 309 -24.33 -7.05 -8.14
CA THR A 309 -25.46 -7.61 -8.91
C THR A 309 -25.88 -6.68 -10.06
N ARG A 310 -25.98 -5.37 -9.78
CA ARG A 310 -26.29 -4.35 -10.80
C ARG A 310 -25.20 -4.25 -11.86
N THR A 311 -23.93 -4.26 -11.43
CA THR A 311 -22.76 -4.18 -12.31
C THR A 311 -22.69 -5.38 -13.24
N VAL A 312 -22.83 -6.61 -12.73
CA VAL A 312 -22.83 -7.84 -13.52
C VAL A 312 -23.98 -7.85 -14.53
N SER A 313 -25.18 -7.39 -14.11
CA SER A 313 -26.33 -7.26 -15.01
C SER A 313 -26.06 -6.27 -16.15
N ALA A 314 -25.42 -5.14 -15.86
CA ALA A 314 -25.03 -4.16 -16.88
C ALA A 314 -23.93 -4.71 -17.81
N MET A 315 -22.91 -5.36 -17.27
CA MET A 315 -21.83 -5.98 -18.05
C MET A 315 -22.38 -6.98 -19.06
N ARG A 316 -23.30 -7.87 -18.64
CA ARG A 316 -23.92 -8.86 -19.54
C ARG A 316 -24.65 -8.21 -20.70
N ARG A 317 -25.38 -7.12 -20.45
CA ARG A 317 -26.12 -6.38 -21.50
C ARG A 317 -25.20 -5.67 -22.49
N LEU A 318 -24.00 -5.28 -22.04
CA LEU A 318 -23.00 -4.56 -22.83
C LEU A 318 -21.98 -5.48 -23.52
N GLY A 319 -22.19 -6.81 -23.48
CA GLY A 319 -21.34 -7.78 -24.19
C GLY A 319 -20.04 -8.14 -23.46
N TRP A 320 -19.92 -7.82 -22.18
CA TRP A 320 -18.80 -8.31 -21.36
C TRP A 320 -18.99 -9.79 -21.07
N VAL A 321 -17.93 -10.57 -21.20
CA VAL A 321 -17.87 -12.02 -21.00
C VAL A 321 -16.86 -12.38 -19.92
N ASP A 322 -16.82 -13.66 -19.55
CA ASP A 322 -15.90 -14.19 -18.50
C ASP A 322 -15.99 -13.40 -17.20
N ILE A 323 -17.26 -13.13 -16.78
CA ILE A 323 -17.53 -12.33 -15.58
C ILE A 323 -17.29 -13.19 -14.36
N ASP A 324 -16.34 -12.76 -13.52
CA ASP A 324 -15.92 -13.43 -12.30
C ASP A 324 -15.95 -12.44 -11.12
N MET A 325 -16.29 -12.93 -9.93
CA MET A 325 -16.31 -12.14 -8.71
C MET A 325 -15.37 -12.76 -7.68
N VAL A 326 -14.50 -11.94 -7.11
CA VAL A 326 -13.51 -12.36 -6.13
C VAL A 326 -13.52 -11.42 -4.92
N GLU A 327 -13.31 -12.00 -3.75
CA GLU A 327 -13.00 -11.29 -2.51
C GLU A 327 -11.58 -11.64 -2.06
N ILE A 328 -10.81 -10.64 -1.62
CA ILE A 328 -9.45 -10.86 -1.14
C ILE A 328 -9.41 -10.73 0.38
N ALA A 329 -9.06 -11.83 1.06
CA ALA A 329 -8.85 -11.87 2.50
C ALA A 329 -7.34 -11.95 2.80
N ASN A 330 -6.74 -10.80 3.13
CA ASN A 330 -5.34 -10.75 3.55
C ASN A 330 -5.22 -11.10 5.04
N ARG A 331 -4.57 -12.23 5.37
CA ARG A 331 -4.34 -12.65 6.75
C ARG A 331 -2.87 -12.51 7.10
N LYS A 332 -2.54 -11.59 8.00
CA LYS A 332 -1.19 -11.46 8.55
C LYS A 332 -1.02 -12.40 9.74
N LEU A 333 0.15 -13.01 9.81
CA LEU A 333 0.56 -13.83 10.94
C LEU A 333 1.73 -13.15 11.65
N HIS A 334 1.64 -13.06 12.97
CA HIS A 334 2.70 -12.53 13.82
C HIS A 334 3.34 -13.68 14.58
N THR A 335 4.64 -13.81 14.40
CA THR A 335 5.43 -14.75 15.21
C THR A 335 6.04 -13.96 16.36
N ILE A 336 5.69 -14.34 17.55
CA ILE A 336 6.17 -13.76 18.80
C ILE A 336 6.83 -14.84 19.64
N ARG A 337 7.79 -14.42 20.46
CA ARG A 337 8.38 -15.29 21.46
C ARG A 337 7.57 -15.17 22.75
N ASP A 338 6.95 -16.29 23.16
CA ASP A 338 6.16 -16.37 24.39
C ASP A 338 7.11 -16.75 25.51
N ARG A 339 7.46 -15.78 26.34
CA ARG A 339 8.29 -15.98 27.53
C ARG A 339 7.39 -16.06 28.75
N VAL A 340 7.69 -16.97 29.62
CA VAL A 340 7.00 -17.17 30.89
C VAL A 340 7.96 -16.83 32.02
N GLY A 341 7.55 -15.98 32.95
CA GLY A 341 8.35 -15.49 34.07
C GLY A 341 8.72 -14.02 33.97
N LEU A 342 8.70 -13.31 35.09
CA LEU A 342 8.92 -11.87 35.18
C LEU A 342 10.40 -11.46 35.33
N HIS A 343 11.27 -12.42 35.61
CA HIS A 343 12.69 -12.17 35.85
C HIS A 343 13.51 -11.88 34.59
N TYR A 344 12.89 -11.96 33.40
CA TYR A 344 13.58 -11.62 32.15
C TYR A 344 13.37 -10.15 31.84
N GLN A 345 14.47 -9.42 31.64
CA GLN A 345 14.40 -8.04 31.14
C GLN A 345 13.61 -8.02 29.83
N THR A 346 12.57 -7.20 29.81
CA THR A 346 11.64 -7.10 28.69
C THR A 346 12.28 -6.32 27.56
N ASP A 347 12.68 -7.02 26.50
CA ASP A 347 12.78 -6.40 25.19
C ASP A 347 11.39 -5.94 24.76
N ARG A 348 11.27 -4.71 24.29
CA ARG A 348 9.99 -4.11 23.85
C ARG A 348 9.32 -5.04 22.84
N GLY A 349 8.09 -5.47 23.13
CA GLY A 349 7.27 -6.28 22.23
C GLY A 349 7.15 -7.77 22.59
N VAL A 350 7.65 -8.18 23.73
CA VAL A 350 7.48 -9.54 24.24
C VAL A 350 6.33 -9.56 25.25
N ASN A 351 5.34 -10.43 25.02
CA ASN A 351 4.33 -10.72 26.06
C ASN A 351 4.99 -11.49 27.18
N VAL A 352 5.14 -10.84 28.32
CA VAL A 352 5.64 -11.47 29.54
C VAL A 352 4.43 -11.90 30.37
N SER A 353 4.24 -13.21 30.48
CA SER A 353 3.25 -13.79 31.38
C SER A 353 3.93 -14.25 32.66
N PRO A 354 3.34 -14.06 33.84
CA PRO A 354 3.88 -14.61 35.07
C PRO A 354 3.95 -16.14 34.99
N HIS A 355 4.94 -16.73 35.62
CA HIS A 355 5.16 -18.19 35.63
C HIS A 355 4.10 -18.90 36.48
N ASP A 356 3.78 -18.32 37.63
CA ASP A 356 2.80 -18.82 38.58
C ASP A 356 2.00 -17.68 39.23
N VAL A 357 1.10 -18.06 40.15
CA VAL A 357 0.21 -17.14 40.86
C VAL A 357 1.00 -16.26 41.84
N GLU A 358 2.07 -16.75 42.41
CA GLU A 358 2.89 -16.08 43.40
C GLU A 358 3.62 -14.92 42.73
N GLU A 359 4.27 -15.14 41.57
CA GLU A 359 4.91 -14.11 40.74
C GLU A 359 3.89 -13.06 40.25
N ALA A 360 2.66 -13.50 39.92
CA ALA A 360 1.58 -12.58 39.53
C ALA A 360 1.15 -11.67 40.67
N LEU A 361 1.06 -12.18 41.88
CA LEU A 361 0.70 -11.43 43.08
C LEU A 361 1.80 -10.43 43.49
N GLU A 362 3.07 -10.84 43.41
CA GLU A 362 4.21 -9.95 43.65
C GLU A 362 4.17 -8.74 42.69
N ARG A 363 3.92 -9.00 41.41
CA ARG A 363 3.82 -7.92 40.42
C ARG A 363 2.64 -6.99 40.68
N LEU A 364 1.49 -7.52 41.09
CA LEU A 364 0.35 -6.69 41.45
C LEU A 364 0.66 -5.81 42.66
N ALA A 365 1.36 -6.36 43.67
CA ALA A 365 1.80 -5.60 44.83
C ALA A 365 2.77 -4.46 44.44
N GLU A 366 3.74 -4.73 43.56
CA GLU A 366 4.64 -3.70 43.04
C GLU A 366 3.92 -2.59 42.27
N ILE A 367 2.92 -2.98 41.44
CA ILE A 367 2.12 -1.99 40.69
C ILE A 367 1.30 -1.14 41.66
N GLU A 368 0.70 -1.75 42.66
CA GLU A 368 -0.10 -1.04 43.68
C GLU A 368 0.78 -0.08 44.49
N GLU A 369 1.97 -0.47 44.86
CA GLU A 369 2.94 0.37 45.56
C GLU A 369 3.36 1.60 44.71
N ARG A 370 3.68 1.39 43.42
CA ARG A 370 3.99 2.49 42.48
C ARG A 370 2.81 3.45 42.29
N VAL A 371 1.59 2.93 42.21
CA VAL A 371 0.39 3.76 42.10
C VAL A 371 0.19 4.59 43.36
N ARG A 372 0.42 3.99 44.55
CA ARG A 372 0.36 4.72 45.83
C ARG A 372 1.43 5.81 45.94
N GLU A 373 2.67 5.52 45.51
CA GLU A 373 3.76 6.47 45.46
C GLU A 373 3.45 7.65 44.50
N GLN A 374 2.89 7.35 43.31
CA GLN A 374 2.48 8.38 42.37
C GLN A 374 1.33 9.23 42.89
N ALA A 375 0.37 8.62 43.59
CA ALA A 375 -0.74 9.34 44.22
C ALA A 375 -0.30 10.20 45.43
N ALA A 376 0.76 9.79 46.13
CA ALA A 376 1.33 10.52 47.26
C ALA A 376 2.25 11.68 46.86
N ARG A 377 2.67 11.77 45.57
CA ARG A 377 3.42 12.93 45.09
C ARG A 377 2.51 14.17 45.05
N PRO A 378 2.84 15.26 45.74
CA PRO A 378 2.02 16.46 45.69
C PRO A 378 1.92 16.96 44.26
N ARG A 379 0.68 17.12 43.78
CA ARG A 379 0.39 17.79 42.52
C ARG A 379 0.87 19.23 42.63
N GLY A 380 2.08 19.49 42.13
CA GLY A 380 2.58 20.84 41.92
C GLY A 380 1.64 21.56 40.95
N ALA A 381 1.11 22.70 41.37
CA ALA A 381 0.28 23.57 40.58
C ALA A 381 0.98 23.94 39.27
N GLY A 382 0.33 23.68 38.14
CA GLY A 382 0.79 24.04 36.81
C GLY A 382 -0.24 23.62 35.79
N GLU A 383 -0.97 24.59 35.36
CA GLU A 383 -2.09 24.73 34.44
C GLU A 383 -2.09 23.83 33.16
N ASP A 384 -3.33 23.52 32.79
CA ASP A 384 -3.90 23.35 31.44
C ASP A 384 -3.27 22.33 30.46
N GLY A 385 -4.07 21.33 30.11
CA GLY A 385 -3.90 20.47 28.96
C GLY A 385 -4.59 19.14 29.13
N ALA A 386 -5.84 19.06 28.67
CA ALA A 386 -6.51 17.78 28.45
C ALA A 386 -5.76 17.02 27.36
N GLU A 387 -5.01 15.99 27.73
CA GLU A 387 -4.43 15.04 26.79
C GLU A 387 -4.60 13.61 27.29
N ASP A 388 -5.21 12.88 26.44
CA ASP A 388 -5.36 11.46 26.20
C ASP A 388 -4.79 10.42 27.18
N ALA A 389 -5.66 9.46 27.47
CA ALA A 389 -5.51 8.30 28.37
C ALA A 389 -4.37 7.30 28.02
N ASP A 390 -3.48 7.67 27.11
CA ASP A 390 -2.40 6.77 26.60
C ASP A 390 -1.01 7.01 27.25
N THR A 391 -0.93 7.89 28.27
CA THR A 391 0.37 8.34 28.84
C THR A 391 0.81 7.52 30.07
N VAL A 392 0.10 6.46 30.46
CA VAL A 392 0.41 5.70 31.71
C VAL A 392 1.58 4.72 31.57
N MET A 393 2.15 4.54 30.38
CA MET A 393 3.22 3.55 30.14
C MET A 393 4.63 4.12 29.96
N LYS A 394 4.91 5.39 30.34
CA LYS A 394 6.20 6.02 29.99
C LYS A 394 7.25 6.18 31.07
N ASN A 395 7.07 5.73 32.30
CA ASN A 395 8.03 6.01 33.39
C ASN A 395 8.60 4.73 34.04
N GLY A 396 9.15 3.82 33.24
CA GLY A 396 9.89 2.66 33.76
C GLY A 396 11.42 2.78 33.77
N ASP A 397 12.01 3.85 33.24
CA ASP A 397 13.45 3.88 32.92
C ASP A 397 14.35 4.65 33.92
N ASP A 398 13.82 5.31 34.96
CA ASP A 398 14.64 6.13 35.86
C ASP A 398 15.00 5.48 37.22
N ALA A 399 14.51 4.27 37.51
CA ALA A 399 14.80 3.60 38.80
C ALA A 399 15.98 2.61 38.77
N ALA A 400 16.64 2.38 37.63
CA ALA A 400 17.70 1.38 37.49
C ALA A 400 19.12 1.94 37.55
N LYS A 401 19.36 3.11 38.16
CA LYS A 401 20.69 3.72 38.29
C LYS A 401 21.26 3.78 39.70
N LYS A 402 20.78 3.02 40.65
CA LYS A 402 21.45 2.86 41.94
C LYS A 402 21.38 1.39 42.33
N ASP A 403 22.46 0.70 42.11
CA ASP A 403 23.02 -0.49 42.76
C ASP A 403 23.61 -1.45 41.69
N ASN A 404 24.66 -0.95 41.04
CA ASN A 404 25.52 -1.84 40.26
C ASN A 404 26.93 -1.78 40.86
N ASP A 405 27.07 -2.28 42.09
CA ASP A 405 28.37 -2.69 42.61
C ASP A 405 28.16 -3.94 43.49
N LYS A 406 28.07 -5.10 42.85
CA LYS A 406 28.45 -6.40 43.36
C LYS A 406 28.08 -7.52 42.39
N THR A 407 29.14 -8.26 42.07
CA THR A 407 29.17 -9.55 41.36
C THR A 407 29.09 -9.50 39.85
N SER A 408 30.28 -9.48 39.24
CA SER A 408 30.57 -10.06 37.96
C SER A 408 30.23 -11.56 37.97
N ALA A 409 28.99 -11.89 37.80
CA ALA A 409 28.59 -13.23 37.39
C ALA A 409 28.92 -13.34 35.91
N GLU A 410 29.85 -14.21 35.57
CA GLU A 410 30.18 -14.62 34.22
C GLU A 410 28.87 -14.86 33.44
N GLN A 411 28.66 -14.11 32.40
CA GLN A 411 27.55 -14.36 31.50
C GLN A 411 27.67 -15.78 30.95
N PRO A 412 26.66 -16.64 31.07
CA PRO A 412 26.76 -18.01 30.57
C PRO A 412 26.99 -17.97 29.06
N PRO A 413 27.85 -18.88 28.54
CA PRO A 413 28.21 -18.89 27.13
C PRO A 413 26.96 -19.06 26.28
N PHE A 414 26.76 -18.12 25.37
CA PHE A 414 25.86 -18.18 24.22
C PHE A 414 24.58 -18.97 24.44
N GLN A 415 23.60 -18.37 25.10
CA GLN A 415 22.27 -18.96 25.20
C GLN A 415 21.66 -19.01 23.82
N THR A 416 21.38 -20.22 23.37
CA THR A 416 20.69 -20.44 22.09
C THR A 416 19.32 -19.77 22.09
N PRO A 417 18.92 -19.05 21.01
CA PRO A 417 17.70 -18.22 20.99
C PRO A 417 16.40 -18.94 21.36
N TRP A 418 16.40 -20.28 21.31
CA TRP A 418 15.26 -21.12 21.66
C TRP A 418 15.14 -21.43 23.17
N VAL A 419 16.17 -21.15 23.96
CA VAL A 419 16.13 -21.33 25.42
C VAL A 419 15.25 -20.25 26.08
N ASP A 420 15.15 -19.07 25.45
CA ASP A 420 14.46 -17.92 26.02
C ASP A 420 12.95 -17.87 25.79
N GLY A 421 12.31 -18.97 25.53
CA GLY A 421 10.86 -19.03 25.36
C GLY A 421 10.38 -19.66 24.05
N ARG A 422 9.12 -20.00 24.00
CA ARG A 422 8.48 -20.68 22.89
C ARG A 422 8.10 -19.68 21.79
N LEU A 423 8.46 -20.00 20.53
CA LEU A 423 7.92 -19.25 19.39
C LEU A 423 6.46 -19.67 19.15
N ILE A 424 5.57 -18.70 19.16
CA ILE A 424 4.16 -18.92 18.82
C ILE A 424 3.77 -18.03 17.66
N THR A 425 2.92 -18.54 16.80
CA THR A 425 2.36 -17.78 15.67
C THR A 425 0.90 -17.50 15.96
N LYS A 426 0.55 -16.22 15.99
CA LYS A 426 -0.82 -15.74 16.19
C LYS A 426 -1.29 -14.99 14.96
N GLY A 427 -2.56 -15.14 14.59
CA GLY A 427 -3.22 -14.24 13.66
C GLY A 427 -3.38 -12.85 14.26
N GLU A 428 -3.70 -11.87 13.43
CA GLU A 428 -4.10 -10.55 13.92
C GLU A 428 -5.34 -10.69 14.81
N PRO A 429 -5.38 -10.04 15.98
CA PRO A 429 -6.51 -10.14 16.91
C PRO A 429 -7.77 -9.45 16.37
N GLU A 430 -7.61 -8.55 15.40
CA GLU A 430 -8.71 -7.82 14.81
C GLU A 430 -9.48 -8.67 13.81
N ILE A 431 -10.80 -8.67 13.93
CA ILE A 431 -11.68 -9.26 12.91
C ILE A 431 -11.70 -8.27 11.74
N LYS A 432 -11.06 -8.64 10.64
CA LYS A 432 -11.14 -7.87 9.42
C LYS A 432 -12.41 -8.24 8.67
N THR A 433 -13.24 -7.24 8.42
CA THR A 433 -14.30 -7.33 7.42
C THR A 433 -13.67 -7.36 6.02
N HIS A 434 -14.44 -7.77 5.01
CA HIS A 434 -13.96 -7.68 3.64
C HIS A 434 -13.74 -6.22 3.22
N THR A 435 -12.79 -5.98 2.32
CA THR A 435 -12.53 -4.64 1.76
C THR A 435 -13.54 -4.31 0.68
N SER A 436 -13.73 -5.24 -0.24
CA SER A 436 -14.66 -5.09 -1.38
C SER A 436 -14.83 -6.40 -2.13
N TYR A 437 -15.85 -6.43 -2.96
CA TYR A 437 -16.00 -7.41 -4.04
C TYR A 437 -15.34 -6.86 -5.31
N LEU A 438 -14.43 -7.65 -5.89
CA LEU A 438 -13.77 -7.37 -7.14
C LEU A 438 -14.50 -8.11 -8.26
N VAL A 439 -15.09 -7.39 -9.20
CA VAL A 439 -15.74 -8.01 -10.37
C VAL A 439 -14.85 -7.82 -11.58
N PHE A 440 -14.42 -8.93 -12.16
CA PHE A 440 -13.61 -8.98 -13.37
C PHE A 440 -14.45 -9.38 -14.55
N ALA A 441 -14.14 -8.82 -15.71
CA ALA A 441 -14.75 -9.22 -16.97
C ALA A 441 -13.83 -8.90 -18.16
N VAL A 442 -14.14 -9.47 -19.31
CA VAL A 442 -13.40 -9.28 -20.55
C VAL A 442 -14.37 -8.81 -21.63
N LEU A 443 -14.03 -7.73 -22.32
CA LEU A 443 -14.72 -7.32 -23.53
C LEU A 443 -13.90 -7.79 -24.73
N PRO A 444 -14.44 -8.69 -25.60
CA PRO A 444 -13.74 -9.18 -26.79
C PRO A 444 -13.32 -8.03 -27.73
N ARG A 445 -12.33 -8.28 -28.56
CA ARG A 445 -11.99 -7.34 -29.64
C ARG A 445 -13.22 -7.06 -30.52
N GLU A 446 -13.23 -5.93 -31.18
CA GLU A 446 -14.25 -5.66 -32.17
C GLU A 446 -14.06 -6.60 -33.38
N TRP A 447 -15.18 -7.19 -33.82
CA TRP A 447 -15.19 -8.05 -35.00
C TRP A 447 -15.74 -7.24 -36.17
N THR A 448 -15.05 -7.34 -37.30
CA THR A 448 -15.57 -6.83 -38.57
C THR A 448 -16.62 -7.80 -39.12
N GLU A 449 -17.48 -7.33 -40.02
CA GLU A 449 -18.45 -8.20 -40.68
C GLU A 449 -17.78 -9.35 -41.42
N GLU A 450 -16.58 -9.12 -41.95
CA GLU A 450 -15.76 -10.16 -42.58
C GLU A 450 -15.25 -11.21 -41.60
N ASP A 451 -14.79 -10.78 -40.39
CA ASP A 451 -14.39 -11.68 -39.32
C ASP A 451 -15.56 -12.56 -38.87
N GLU A 452 -16.75 -11.96 -38.75
CA GLU A 452 -17.96 -12.66 -38.35
C GLU A 452 -18.39 -13.66 -39.40
N ALA A 453 -18.41 -13.26 -40.66
CA ALA A 453 -18.72 -14.16 -41.80
C ALA A 453 -17.70 -15.32 -41.88
N ALA A 454 -16.41 -15.06 -41.70
CA ALA A 454 -15.37 -16.07 -41.65
C ALA A 454 -15.54 -17.07 -40.51
N ALA A 455 -15.92 -16.55 -39.32
CA ALA A 455 -16.20 -17.38 -38.14
C ALA A 455 -17.43 -18.26 -38.37
N PHE A 456 -18.51 -17.72 -38.92
CA PHE A 456 -19.72 -18.48 -39.29
C PHE A 456 -19.45 -19.54 -40.36
N ALA A 457 -18.62 -19.23 -41.35
CA ALA A 457 -18.22 -20.19 -42.36
C ALA A 457 -17.43 -21.37 -41.76
N LYS A 458 -16.55 -21.08 -40.80
CA LYS A 458 -15.71 -22.07 -40.12
C LYS A 458 -16.48 -22.87 -39.07
N HIS A 459 -17.39 -22.23 -38.36
CA HIS A 459 -18.17 -22.79 -37.25
C HIS A 459 -19.66 -22.44 -37.40
N PRO A 460 -20.37 -23.03 -38.37
CA PRO A 460 -21.78 -22.69 -38.61
C PRO A 460 -22.64 -23.09 -37.43
N CYS A 461 -23.27 -22.10 -36.80
CA CYS A 461 -24.23 -22.29 -35.73
C CYS A 461 -25.49 -22.99 -36.25
N GLY A 462 -26.12 -23.82 -35.45
CA GLY A 462 -27.37 -24.51 -35.79
C GLY A 462 -27.18 -25.85 -36.54
N LYS A 463 -25.95 -26.25 -36.89
CA LYS A 463 -25.63 -27.58 -37.42
C LYS A 463 -25.03 -28.52 -36.38
N GLU A 464 -24.95 -28.09 -35.15
CA GLU A 464 -24.42 -28.87 -34.05
C GLU A 464 -25.36 -30.01 -33.69
N LYS A 465 -24.86 -31.22 -33.66
CA LYS A 465 -25.64 -32.41 -33.29
C LYS A 465 -25.99 -32.47 -31.80
N ALA A 466 -25.35 -31.63 -31.00
CA ALA A 466 -25.62 -31.52 -29.57
C ALA A 466 -25.56 -30.03 -29.15
N VAL A 467 -26.60 -29.53 -28.53
CA VAL A 467 -26.64 -28.19 -27.94
C VAL A 467 -25.80 -28.24 -26.66
N VAL A 468 -24.72 -27.47 -26.62
CA VAL A 468 -23.92 -27.24 -25.40
C VAL A 468 -24.71 -26.23 -24.56
N GLY A 469 -25.55 -26.73 -23.66
CA GLY A 469 -26.41 -25.97 -22.79
C GLY A 469 -27.29 -26.91 -21.98
N SER A 470 -28.02 -26.40 -20.99
CA SER A 470 -28.87 -27.23 -20.13
C SER A 470 -29.85 -28.06 -20.95
N ILE A 471 -29.48 -29.29 -21.21
CA ILE A 471 -30.39 -30.27 -21.84
C ILE A 471 -31.61 -30.38 -20.94
N ASP A 472 -32.79 -30.04 -21.47
CA ASP A 472 -34.05 -30.19 -20.77
C ASP A 472 -34.16 -31.59 -20.16
N LYS A 473 -34.78 -31.66 -19.00
CA LYS A 473 -34.95 -32.90 -18.23
C LYS A 473 -35.60 -34.02 -19.06
N GLN A 474 -36.47 -33.67 -20.03
CA GLN A 474 -37.08 -34.60 -20.95
C GLN A 474 -36.11 -35.14 -21.99
N THR A 475 -35.26 -34.30 -22.55
CA THR A 475 -34.25 -34.67 -23.53
C THR A 475 -33.19 -35.59 -22.90
N ARG A 476 -32.72 -35.30 -21.67
CA ARG A 476 -31.86 -36.22 -20.90
C ARG A 476 -32.49 -37.59 -20.67
N LYS A 477 -33.78 -37.61 -20.36
CA LYS A 477 -34.50 -38.85 -20.13
C LYS A 477 -34.64 -39.67 -21.43
N LYS A 478 -34.80 -39.01 -22.57
CA LYS A 478 -34.85 -39.62 -23.89
C LYS A 478 -33.52 -40.19 -24.31
N GLU A 479 -32.43 -39.42 -24.19
CA GLU A 479 -31.09 -39.89 -24.50
C GLU A 479 -30.64 -41.07 -23.62
N ARG A 480 -30.98 -41.03 -22.33
CA ARG A 480 -30.70 -42.14 -21.42
C ARG A 480 -31.46 -43.40 -21.79
N ARG A 481 -32.71 -43.29 -22.29
CA ARG A 481 -33.49 -44.43 -22.78
C ARG A 481 -32.85 -45.00 -24.05
N GLU A 482 -32.47 -44.16 -25.02
CA GLU A 482 -31.80 -44.58 -26.25
C GLU A 482 -30.44 -45.26 -25.97
N GLN A 483 -29.67 -44.76 -25.02
CA GLN A 483 -28.41 -45.40 -24.61
C GLN A 483 -28.63 -46.77 -23.97
N LEU A 484 -29.65 -46.90 -23.10
CA LEU A 484 -30.00 -48.17 -22.48
C LEU A 484 -30.52 -49.18 -23.53
N GLN A 485 -31.29 -48.71 -24.51
CA GLN A 485 -31.75 -49.57 -25.62
C GLN A 485 -30.58 -50.06 -26.49
N LYS A 486 -29.63 -49.19 -26.84
CA LYS A 486 -28.39 -49.59 -27.58
C LYS A 486 -27.56 -50.61 -26.80
N ILE A 487 -27.51 -50.49 -25.49
CA ILE A 487 -26.81 -51.44 -24.60
C ILE A 487 -27.55 -52.79 -24.57
N GLY A 488 -28.89 -52.75 -24.51
CA GLY A 488 -29.73 -53.94 -24.58
C GLY A 488 -29.56 -54.69 -25.88
N ASP A 489 -29.64 -53.99 -27.03
CA ASP A 489 -29.45 -54.56 -28.35
C ASP A 489 -28.05 -55.19 -28.54
N ARG A 490 -27.04 -54.51 -27.97
CA ARG A 490 -25.66 -55.04 -28.04
C ARG A 490 -25.48 -56.29 -27.17
N LYS A 491 -26.16 -56.42 -26.03
CA LYS A 491 -26.21 -57.63 -25.22
C LYS A 491 -26.97 -58.74 -25.89
N ALA A 492 -28.11 -58.46 -26.51
CA ALA A 492 -28.90 -59.45 -27.27
C ALA A 492 -28.11 -60.04 -28.44
N ARG A 493 -27.45 -59.18 -29.28
CA ARG A 493 -26.59 -59.62 -30.37
C ARG A 493 -25.39 -60.44 -29.87
N ARG A 494 -24.86 -60.14 -28.69
CA ARG A 494 -23.75 -60.89 -28.12
C ARG A 494 -24.19 -62.30 -27.62
N LYS A 495 -25.41 -62.38 -27.08
CA LYS A 495 -26.04 -63.62 -26.63
C LYS A 495 -26.32 -64.52 -27.83
N GLU A 496 -27.00 -63.99 -28.86
CA GLU A 496 -27.31 -64.69 -30.11
C GLU A 496 -26.02 -65.23 -30.84
N ARG A 497 -24.96 -64.46 -30.82
CA ARG A 497 -23.66 -64.86 -31.34
C ARG A 497 -23.01 -65.96 -30.54
N ALA A 498 -23.16 -65.95 -29.20
CA ALA A 498 -22.66 -66.98 -28.30
C ALA A 498 -23.48 -68.30 -28.48
N GLU A 499 -24.79 -68.21 -28.65
CA GLU A 499 -25.67 -69.34 -28.93
C GLU A 499 -25.34 -70.01 -30.27
N LYS A 500 -25.16 -69.20 -31.33
CA LYS A 500 -24.71 -69.72 -32.65
C LYS A 500 -23.33 -70.33 -32.65
N ILE A 501 -22.44 -69.92 -31.78
CA ILE A 501 -21.11 -70.56 -31.58
C ILE A 501 -21.23 -71.87 -30.82
N ALA A 502 -22.14 -71.94 -29.86
CA ALA A 502 -22.41 -73.17 -29.09
C ALA A 502 -23.03 -74.27 -29.98
N GLU A 503 -24.03 -73.89 -30.84
CA GLU A 503 -24.66 -74.79 -31.80
C GLU A 503 -23.69 -75.24 -32.91
N ALA A 504 -22.60 -74.52 -33.18
CA ALA A 504 -21.63 -74.92 -34.22
C ALA A 504 -20.50 -75.79 -33.66
N VAL A 505 -20.48 -76.05 -32.35
CA VAL A 505 -19.48 -76.86 -31.65
C VAL A 505 -20.06 -78.21 -31.18
N GLU A 506 -21.41 -78.38 -31.24
CA GLU A 506 -22.09 -79.70 -31.20
C GLU A 506 -22.17 -80.27 -32.63
#